data_bd329614edddde376f839f2a9b550443
#
_entry.id   bd329614edddde376f839f2a9b550443
#
_cell.length_a   1.000
_cell.length_b   1.000
_cell.length_c   1.000
_cell.angle_alpha   90.00
_cell.angle_beta   90.00
_cell.angle_gamma   90.00
#
_symmetry.space_group_name_H-M   'P 1'
#
loop_
_entity.id
_entity.type
_entity.pdbx_description
1 polymer ?
#
loop_
_entity_poly.entity_id
_entity_poly.type
_entity_poly.pdbx_seq_one_letter_code
_entity_poly.pdbx_strand_id
1 'polypeptide(L)'
;MIKHLTVAVFCTYVGAAWTHHSIDADFASSASITLSAVTKEFRFINPHPFLTATELADEGEGEGEGEGEGEGEGEEWMLVLDDRWEMVEAGFSRSTFQPGDELIVTGRPSRREPNTLYVRVLERKSDGFIYAEDDGEDYDD
;
A
#
# COMPACT_ATOMS: atom_id res chain seq x y z
N MET A 1 29.82 49.71 -40.92
CA MET A 1 28.63 49.56 -40.08
C MET A 1 28.42 48.10 -39.78
N ILE A 2 28.87 47.62 -38.62
CA ILE A 2 28.73 46.22 -38.19
C ILE A 2 27.49 46.16 -37.32
N LYS A 3 26.46 45.43 -37.76
CA LYS A 3 25.23 45.20 -37.02
C LYS A 3 25.47 44.00 -36.08
N HIS A 4 25.53 44.24 -34.78
CA HIS A 4 25.59 43.20 -33.77
C HIS A 4 24.20 42.54 -33.63
N LEU A 5 24.13 41.27 -34.02
CA LEU A 5 22.95 40.45 -33.81
C LEU A 5 23.05 39.82 -32.41
N THR A 6 22.24 40.31 -31.49
CA THR A 6 22.14 39.76 -30.13
C THR A 6 21.19 38.58 -30.18
N VAL A 7 21.71 37.37 -30.05
CA VAL A 7 20.91 36.15 -29.89
C VAL A 7 20.59 35.98 -28.41
N ALA A 8 19.32 36.18 -28.04
CA ALA A 8 18.83 35.87 -26.71
C ALA A 8 18.56 34.37 -26.63
N VAL A 9 19.38 33.65 -25.87
CA VAL A 9 19.15 32.24 -25.55
C VAL A 9 18.14 32.17 -24.40
N PHE A 10 16.92 31.74 -24.74
CA PHE A 10 15.86 31.50 -23.73
C PHE A 10 16.07 30.10 -23.17
N CYS A 11 16.74 30.00 -21.99
CA CYS A 11 16.80 28.75 -21.24
C CYS A 11 15.43 28.47 -20.63
N THR A 12 14.64 27.59 -21.24
CA THR A 12 13.44 27.03 -20.62
C THR A 12 13.86 26.04 -19.55
N TYR A 13 13.77 26.45 -18.32
CA TYR A 13 13.90 25.57 -17.16
C TYR A 13 12.65 24.68 -17.12
N VAL A 14 12.77 23.45 -17.63
CA VAL A 14 11.75 22.42 -17.39
C VAL A 14 11.96 21.94 -15.96
N GLY A 15 11.26 22.57 -15.03
CA GLY A 15 11.15 22.08 -13.67
C GLY A 15 10.52 20.69 -13.73
N ALA A 16 11.24 19.65 -13.33
CA ALA A 16 10.66 18.34 -13.07
C ALA A 16 9.60 18.53 -11.98
N ALA A 17 8.34 18.63 -12.39
CA ALA A 17 7.22 18.53 -11.47
C ALA A 17 7.24 17.10 -10.94
N TRP A 18 7.73 16.92 -9.73
CA TRP A 18 7.52 15.70 -8.96
C TRP A 18 6.03 15.67 -8.64
N THR A 19 5.30 14.93 -9.46
CA THR A 19 3.91 14.63 -9.15
C THR A 19 3.91 13.64 -7.98
N HIS A 20 3.86 14.16 -6.75
CA HIS A 20 3.39 13.37 -5.64
C HIS A 20 1.95 12.99 -5.97
N HIS A 21 1.75 11.77 -6.41
CA HIS A 21 0.41 11.21 -6.52
C HIS A 21 -0.16 11.21 -5.11
N SER A 22 -1.17 12.05 -4.89
CA SER A 22 -1.86 12.07 -3.62
C SER A 22 -2.50 10.71 -3.40
N ILE A 23 -2.20 10.05 -2.29
CA ILE A 23 -2.85 8.80 -1.87
C ILE A 23 -4.36 8.93 -1.99
N ASP A 24 -4.92 10.09 -1.62
CA ASP A 24 -6.35 10.37 -1.70
C ASP A 24 -6.91 10.41 -3.14
N ALA A 25 -6.06 10.66 -4.14
CA ALA A 25 -6.49 10.60 -5.54
C ALA A 25 -6.67 9.15 -6.03
N ASP A 26 -5.83 8.24 -5.56
CA ASP A 26 -5.80 6.86 -6.03
C ASP A 26 -6.57 5.90 -5.12
N PHE A 27 -6.75 6.24 -3.82
CA PHE A 27 -7.44 5.41 -2.84
C PHE A 27 -8.67 6.10 -2.26
N ALA A 28 -9.67 5.31 -1.88
CA ALA A 28 -10.93 5.83 -1.35
C ALA A 28 -10.74 6.30 0.11
N SER A 29 -10.93 7.60 0.36
CA SER A 29 -10.79 8.16 1.72
C SER A 29 -11.93 7.77 2.67
N SER A 30 -13.12 7.48 2.13
CA SER A 30 -14.33 7.17 2.93
C SER A 30 -14.67 5.69 3.01
N ALA A 31 -13.90 4.82 2.35
CA ALA A 31 -14.11 3.38 2.38
C ALA A 31 -12.94 2.68 3.09
N SER A 32 -13.26 1.64 3.85
CA SER A 32 -12.27 0.79 4.52
C SER A 32 -12.67 -0.66 4.34
N ILE A 33 -11.68 -1.49 4.04
CA ILE A 33 -11.82 -2.94 3.91
C ILE A 33 -10.86 -3.57 4.91
N THR A 34 -11.34 -4.60 5.61
CA THR A 34 -10.50 -5.46 6.44
C THR A 34 -10.51 -6.86 5.86
N LEU A 35 -9.34 -7.46 5.72
CA LEU A 35 -9.20 -8.83 5.24
C LEU A 35 -8.10 -9.58 6.01
N SER A 36 -8.24 -10.89 6.06
CA SER A 36 -7.18 -11.80 6.51
C SER A 36 -6.46 -12.33 5.29
N ALA A 37 -5.13 -12.36 5.32
CA ALA A 37 -4.35 -12.78 4.17
C ALA A 37 -3.04 -13.46 4.58
N VAL A 38 -2.47 -14.25 3.67
CA VAL A 38 -1.14 -14.83 3.79
C VAL A 38 -0.19 -14.14 2.83
N THR A 39 0.93 -13.64 3.34
CA THR A 39 1.97 -13.00 2.55
C THR A 39 2.58 -13.97 1.53
N LYS A 40 2.63 -13.55 0.27
CA LYS A 40 3.37 -14.24 -0.80
C LYS A 40 4.75 -13.63 -1.01
N GLU A 41 4.81 -12.30 -1.09
CA GLU A 41 6.05 -11.57 -1.32
C GLU A 41 5.98 -10.19 -0.64
N PHE A 42 7.10 -9.73 -0.10
CA PHE A 42 7.28 -8.37 0.38
C PHE A 42 8.34 -7.65 -0.47
N ARG A 43 7.96 -6.57 -1.13
CA ARG A 43 8.82 -5.74 -1.96
C ARG A 43 9.12 -4.42 -1.24
N PHE A 44 10.32 -4.30 -0.69
CA PHE A 44 10.77 -3.10 0.01
C PHE A 44 11.48 -2.15 -0.96
N ILE A 45 10.71 -1.45 -1.81
CA ILE A 45 11.17 -0.61 -2.93
C ILE A 45 10.64 0.83 -2.81
N ASN A 46 11.20 1.74 -3.61
CA ASN A 46 10.71 3.10 -3.77
C ASN A 46 9.63 3.17 -4.87
N PRO A 47 8.65 4.08 -4.82
CA PRO A 47 8.39 4.99 -3.69
C PRO A 47 7.71 4.31 -2.52
N HIS A 48 6.82 3.36 -2.77
CA HIS A 48 6.03 2.66 -1.78
C HIS A 48 6.39 1.19 -1.74
N PRO A 49 6.81 0.65 -0.59
CA PRO A 49 6.85 -0.78 -0.35
C PRO A 49 5.46 -1.39 -0.47
N PHE A 50 5.37 -2.66 -0.86
CA PHE A 50 4.11 -3.38 -0.92
C PHE A 50 4.28 -4.86 -0.63
N LEU A 51 3.19 -5.49 -0.21
CA LEU A 51 3.08 -6.94 -0.13
C LEU A 51 2.13 -7.42 -1.23
N THR A 52 2.41 -8.59 -1.77
CA THR A 52 1.39 -9.41 -2.41
C THR A 52 0.98 -10.50 -1.43
N ALA A 53 -0.32 -10.70 -1.29
CA ALA A 53 -0.88 -11.64 -0.32
C ALA A 53 -2.11 -12.34 -0.90
N THR A 54 -2.36 -13.56 -0.47
CA THR A 54 -3.57 -14.30 -0.82
C THR A 54 -4.56 -14.13 0.32
N GLU A 55 -5.77 -13.68 0.01
CA GLU A 55 -6.86 -13.57 0.97
C GLU A 55 -7.22 -14.95 1.52
N LEU A 56 -7.37 -15.03 2.82
CA LEU A 56 -7.93 -16.21 3.49
C LEU A 56 -9.45 -16.08 3.48
N ALA A 57 -10.14 -17.15 3.14
CA ALA A 57 -11.58 -17.20 3.31
C ALA A 57 -11.91 -16.93 4.78
N ASP A 58 -12.84 -16.01 5.03
CA ASP A 58 -13.37 -15.81 6.36
C ASP A 58 -13.95 -17.14 6.84
N GLU A 59 -13.45 -17.66 7.95
CA GLU A 59 -14.11 -18.70 8.72
C GLU A 59 -15.36 -18.09 9.40
N GLY A 60 -16.12 -17.30 8.65
CA GLY A 60 -17.35 -16.65 9.09
C GLY A 60 -18.48 -17.63 9.04
N GLU A 61 -19.14 -17.82 10.15
CA GLU A 61 -20.41 -18.48 10.42
C GLU A 61 -21.38 -18.44 9.21
N GLY A 62 -21.19 -19.34 8.28
CA GLY A 62 -22.11 -19.67 7.21
C GLY A 62 -22.59 -21.08 7.46
N GLU A 63 -23.66 -21.25 8.28
CA GLU A 63 -24.51 -22.44 8.22
C GLU A 63 -25.15 -22.50 6.83
N GLY A 64 -24.37 -22.94 5.85
CA GLY A 64 -24.80 -23.27 4.51
C GLY A 64 -24.28 -24.64 4.20
N GLU A 65 -25.13 -25.66 4.33
CA GLU A 65 -24.89 -27.00 3.80
C GLU A 65 -24.69 -26.89 2.28
N GLY A 66 -23.46 -26.67 1.87
CA GLY A 66 -23.00 -26.73 0.49
C GLY A 66 -21.72 -27.53 0.47
N GLU A 67 -21.84 -28.84 0.15
CA GLU A 67 -20.70 -29.69 -0.20
C GLU A 67 -20.05 -29.11 -1.47
N GLY A 68 -19.12 -28.19 -1.28
CA GLY A 68 -18.25 -27.65 -2.30
C GLY A 68 -16.82 -27.77 -1.81
N GLU A 69 -16.20 -28.93 -2.09
CA GLU A 69 -14.74 -29.08 -2.05
C GLU A 69 -14.17 -28.16 -3.14
N GLY A 70 -14.06 -26.88 -2.84
CA GLY A 70 -13.34 -25.89 -3.62
C GLY A 70 -12.23 -25.37 -2.76
N GLU A 71 -11.04 -25.99 -2.84
CA GLU A 71 -9.79 -25.32 -2.54
C GLU A 71 -9.63 -24.18 -3.56
N GLY A 72 -10.50 -23.18 -3.48
CA GLY A 72 -10.35 -21.93 -4.21
C GLY A 72 -9.16 -21.21 -3.60
N GLU A 73 -8.07 -21.09 -4.37
CA GLU A 73 -7.03 -20.12 -4.02
C GLU A 73 -7.76 -18.79 -3.81
N GLY A 74 -7.62 -18.19 -2.62
CA GLY A 74 -8.20 -16.90 -2.31
C GLY A 74 -7.72 -15.83 -3.29
N GLU A 75 -8.42 -14.71 -3.38
CA GLU A 75 -8.03 -13.62 -4.25
C GLU A 75 -6.64 -13.08 -3.88
N GLU A 76 -5.85 -12.73 -4.89
CA GLU A 76 -4.57 -12.09 -4.68
C GLU A 76 -4.76 -10.58 -4.51
N TRP A 77 -4.17 -10.04 -3.45
CA TRP A 77 -4.21 -8.63 -3.10
C TRP A 77 -2.85 -7.98 -3.16
N MET A 78 -2.81 -6.73 -3.60
CA MET A 78 -1.66 -5.84 -3.44
C MET A 78 -1.92 -4.90 -2.26
N LEU A 79 -1.06 -4.96 -1.25
CA LEU A 79 -1.13 -4.19 -0.02
C LEU A 79 -0.02 -3.15 -0.05
N VAL A 80 -0.37 -1.92 -0.41
CA VAL A 80 0.56 -0.79 -0.56
C VAL A 80 0.77 -0.14 0.80
N LEU A 81 2.02 0.00 1.21
CA LEU A 81 2.41 0.68 2.45
C LEU A 81 2.76 2.14 2.17
N ASP A 82 3.01 2.88 3.22
CA ASP A 82 3.46 4.25 3.15
C ASP A 82 4.80 4.38 2.42
N ASP A 83 5.34 5.61 2.28
CA ASP A 83 6.57 5.75 1.55
C ASP A 83 7.72 5.00 2.25
N ARG A 84 8.71 4.60 1.44
CA ARG A 84 9.80 3.76 1.94
C ARG A 84 10.60 4.45 3.05
N TRP A 85 10.66 5.77 3.07
CA TRP A 85 11.40 6.51 4.08
C TRP A 85 10.70 6.43 5.44
N GLU A 86 9.41 6.65 5.47
CA GLU A 86 8.58 6.51 6.67
C GLU A 86 8.60 5.08 7.20
N MET A 87 8.56 4.10 6.28
CA MET A 87 8.72 2.69 6.66
C MET A 87 10.07 2.40 7.32
N VAL A 88 11.18 3.00 6.83
CA VAL A 88 12.51 2.85 7.46
C VAL A 88 12.52 3.48 8.86
N GLU A 89 11.92 4.65 9.03
CA GLU A 89 11.82 5.31 10.34
C GLU A 89 10.97 4.50 11.32
N ALA A 90 9.93 3.85 10.84
CA ALA A 90 9.11 2.89 11.60
C ALA A 90 9.82 1.54 11.86
N GLY A 91 11.08 1.38 11.44
CA GLY A 91 11.89 0.19 11.69
C GLY A 91 11.72 -0.94 10.68
N PHE A 92 11.07 -0.68 9.56
CA PHE A 92 10.90 -1.69 8.50
C PHE A 92 12.18 -1.93 7.72
N SER A 93 12.36 -3.16 7.29
CA SER A 93 13.45 -3.61 6.43
C SER A 93 12.93 -4.65 5.43
N ARG A 94 13.79 -5.08 4.51
CA ARG A 94 13.44 -6.14 3.54
C ARG A 94 13.05 -7.48 4.19
N SER A 95 13.41 -7.68 5.44
CA SER A 95 13.14 -8.91 6.19
C SER A 95 11.96 -8.79 7.16
N THR A 96 11.25 -7.65 7.16
CA THR A 96 10.13 -7.42 8.09
C THR A 96 9.00 -8.40 7.88
N PHE A 97 8.69 -8.72 6.62
CA PHE A 97 7.69 -9.74 6.28
C PHE A 97 8.30 -10.85 5.47
N GLN A 98 7.81 -12.06 5.69
CA GLN A 98 8.24 -13.26 5.00
C GLN A 98 7.05 -13.95 4.32
N PRO A 99 7.28 -14.69 3.21
CA PRO A 99 6.24 -15.56 2.67
C PRO A 99 5.70 -16.50 3.74
N GLY A 100 4.37 -16.60 3.84
CA GLY A 100 3.68 -17.39 4.84
C GLY A 100 3.26 -16.63 6.10
N ASP A 101 3.67 -15.35 6.28
CA ASP A 101 3.17 -14.54 7.36
C ASP A 101 1.66 -14.32 7.21
N GLU A 102 0.88 -14.69 8.23
CA GLU A 102 -0.55 -14.40 8.29
C GLU A 102 -0.79 -12.99 8.84
N LEU A 103 -1.59 -12.24 8.11
CA LEU A 103 -1.87 -10.84 8.37
C LEU A 103 -3.37 -10.60 8.51
N ILE A 104 -3.73 -9.66 9.40
CA ILE A 104 -5.01 -8.96 9.37
C ILE A 104 -4.70 -7.55 8.88
N VAL A 105 -5.35 -7.14 7.79
CA VAL A 105 -5.05 -5.87 7.14
C VAL A 105 -6.32 -5.05 6.99
N THR A 106 -6.25 -3.80 7.44
CA THR A 106 -7.30 -2.80 7.22
C THR A 106 -6.72 -1.68 6.37
N GLY A 107 -7.42 -1.31 5.31
CA GLY A 107 -6.92 -0.29 4.39
C GLY A 107 -8.00 0.32 3.52
N ARG A 108 -7.58 1.31 2.74
CA ARG A 108 -8.42 2.02 1.77
C ARG A 108 -8.32 1.32 0.41
N PRO A 109 -9.44 0.92 -0.21
CA PRO A 109 -9.40 0.30 -1.54
C PRO A 109 -9.00 1.31 -2.62
N SER A 110 -8.25 0.81 -3.60
CA SER A 110 -7.92 1.59 -4.79
C SER A 110 -9.19 1.96 -5.58
N ARG A 111 -9.19 3.15 -6.15
CA ARG A 111 -10.26 3.62 -7.05
C ARG A 111 -10.12 3.08 -8.47
N ARG A 112 -8.96 2.54 -8.81
CA ARG A 112 -8.58 2.19 -10.19
C ARG A 112 -8.19 0.73 -10.35
N GLU A 113 -7.45 0.20 -9.37
CA GLU A 113 -6.88 -1.14 -9.44
C GLU A 113 -7.69 -2.09 -8.53
N PRO A 114 -8.27 -3.17 -9.06
CA PRO A 114 -8.95 -4.15 -8.23
C PRO A 114 -7.96 -4.80 -7.26
N ASN A 115 -8.49 -5.32 -6.15
CA ASN A 115 -7.73 -6.06 -5.14
C ASN A 115 -6.44 -5.33 -4.71
N THR A 116 -6.53 -4.02 -4.57
CA THR A 116 -5.42 -3.17 -4.13
C THR A 116 -5.87 -2.31 -2.97
N LEU A 117 -5.15 -2.39 -1.84
CA LEU A 117 -5.39 -1.60 -0.64
C LEU A 117 -4.18 -0.71 -0.34
N TYR A 118 -4.44 0.52 0.07
CA TYR A 118 -3.49 1.31 0.83
C TYR A 118 -3.68 0.99 2.31
N VAL A 119 -2.63 0.43 2.92
CA VAL A 119 -2.69 -0.13 4.28
C VAL A 119 -2.73 0.98 5.32
N ARG A 120 -3.75 0.95 6.19
CA ARG A 120 -3.87 1.81 7.36
C ARG A 120 -3.41 1.12 8.64
N VAL A 121 -3.81 -0.13 8.80
CA VAL A 121 -3.44 -0.96 9.92
C VAL A 121 -3.09 -2.35 9.40
N LEU A 122 -2.02 -2.93 9.92
CA LEU A 122 -1.61 -4.28 9.62
C LEU A 122 -1.16 -4.95 10.90
N GLU A 123 -1.70 -6.13 11.17
CA GLU A 123 -1.29 -7.00 12.26
C GLU A 123 -0.75 -8.31 11.70
N ARG A 124 0.43 -8.75 12.19
CA ARG A 124 0.95 -10.09 11.92
C ARG A 124 0.60 -11.00 13.08
N LYS A 125 -0.17 -12.07 12.78
CA LYS A 125 -0.71 -12.95 13.81
C LYS A 125 0.35 -13.71 14.61
N SER A 126 1.49 -14.05 13.99
CA SER A 126 2.51 -14.92 14.61
C SER A 126 3.17 -14.33 15.84
N ASP A 127 3.33 -13.01 15.93
CA ASP A 127 4.05 -12.31 17.01
C ASP A 127 3.32 -11.06 17.50
N GLY A 128 2.15 -10.73 16.94
CA GLY A 128 1.37 -9.56 17.31
C GLY A 128 2.01 -8.24 16.87
N PHE A 129 2.91 -8.28 15.87
CA PHE A 129 3.46 -7.06 15.29
C PHE A 129 2.33 -6.23 14.69
N ILE A 130 2.26 -4.95 15.05
CA ILE A 130 1.25 -4.01 14.54
C ILE A 130 1.96 -2.83 13.87
N TYR A 131 1.53 -2.52 12.66
CA TYR A 131 1.77 -1.27 11.97
C TYR A 131 0.45 -0.49 11.89
N ALA A 132 0.49 0.79 12.19
CA ALA A 132 -0.60 1.73 11.93
C ALA A 132 -0.02 2.96 11.24
N GLU A 133 -0.68 3.40 10.16
CA GLU A 133 -0.35 4.66 9.48
C GLU A 133 -0.52 5.80 10.48
N ASP A 134 0.46 6.69 10.54
CA ASP A 134 0.35 7.94 11.31
C ASP A 134 -0.45 8.94 10.45
N ASP A 135 -1.71 9.17 10.80
CA ASP A 135 -2.58 10.09 10.06
C ASP A 135 -2.36 11.57 10.42
N GLY A 136 -1.34 11.84 11.26
CA GLY A 136 -0.94 13.19 11.62
C GLY A 136 -2.00 13.97 12.42
N GLU A 137 -3.03 13.28 12.94
CA GLU A 137 -3.94 13.86 13.90
C GLU A 137 -3.25 13.93 15.27
N ASP A 138 -2.52 15.00 15.50
CA ASP A 138 -2.04 15.35 16.84
C ASP A 138 -3.27 15.47 17.76
N TYR A 139 -3.43 14.53 18.68
CA TYR A 139 -4.33 14.71 19.82
C TYR A 139 -3.72 15.79 20.70
N ASP A 140 -4.09 17.04 20.43
CA ASP A 140 -3.90 18.11 21.38
C ASP A 140 -4.73 17.80 22.64
N ASP A 141 -4.04 17.40 23.71
CA ASP A 141 -4.55 17.37 25.09
C ASP A 141 -4.75 18.78 25.66
#